data_e37ae5b8f44bfd89ff0b9c71afadb343
#
_entry.id   e37ae5b8f44bfd89ff0b9c71afadb343
#
_cell.length_a   1.000
_cell.length_b   1.000
_cell.length_c   1.000
_cell.angle_alpha   90.00
_cell.angle_beta   90.00
_cell.angle_gamma   90.00
#
_symmetry.space_group_name_H-M   'P 1'
#
loop_
_entity.id
_entity.type
_entity.pdbx_description
1 polymer ?
#
loop_
_entity_poly.entity_id
_entity_poly.type
_entity_poly.pdbx_seq_one_letter_code
_entity_poly.pdbx_strand_id
1 'polypeptide(L)'
;MASELRVNTLKDASGNNSVATSFVAGGSAKVWINLNGATAAARDSLNVSSVTDVSGGRNQPNYTTSFSAATYAICISGNGGSGNGTIYQTSDIAVGSFIMDYRYNSSGSTYTTYDPDTGGCGMFGDLA
;
A
#
# COMPACT_ATOMS: atom_id res chain seq x y z
N MET A 1 8.68 16.70 26.65
CA MET A 1 7.24 16.97 26.44
C MET A 1 6.98 16.86 24.95
N ALA A 2 5.97 16.09 24.54
CA ALA A 2 5.53 16.10 23.15
C ALA A 2 4.71 17.36 22.89
N SER A 3 5.01 18.08 21.81
CA SER A 3 4.22 19.25 21.40
C SER A 3 3.04 18.77 20.56
N GLU A 4 1.86 19.29 20.82
CA GLU A 4 0.62 18.97 20.12
C GLU A 4 0.04 20.23 19.49
N LEU A 5 -0.33 20.15 18.21
CA LEU A 5 -1.06 21.19 17.50
C LEU A 5 -2.50 20.72 17.27
N ARG A 6 -3.48 21.39 17.89
CA ARG A 6 -4.90 21.08 17.71
C ARG A 6 -5.56 22.13 16.84
N VAL A 7 -5.84 21.78 15.59
CA VAL A 7 -6.49 22.66 14.61
C VAL A 7 -7.52 21.86 13.81
N ASN A 8 -8.61 22.52 13.41
CA ASN A 8 -9.65 21.91 12.57
C ASN A 8 -9.39 22.14 11.07
N THR A 9 -8.62 23.18 10.74
CA THR A 9 -8.35 23.61 9.37
C THR A 9 -6.95 24.16 9.26
N LEU A 10 -6.24 23.75 8.22
CA LEU A 10 -4.97 24.35 7.79
C LEU A 10 -5.26 25.34 6.65
N LYS A 11 -4.69 26.55 6.73
CA LYS A 11 -4.85 27.60 5.72
C LYS A 11 -3.50 28.17 5.33
N ASP A 12 -3.40 28.70 4.10
CA ASP A 12 -2.27 29.52 3.72
C ASP A 12 -2.28 30.88 4.45
N ALA A 13 -1.20 31.64 4.32
CA ALA A 13 -1.07 32.94 4.96
C ALA A 13 -2.15 33.97 4.54
N SER A 14 -2.70 33.80 3.32
CA SER A 14 -3.78 34.65 2.79
C SER A 14 -5.18 34.18 3.19
N GLY A 15 -5.28 32.99 3.79
CA GLY A 15 -6.55 32.39 4.20
C GLY A 15 -7.41 31.85 3.04
N ASN A 16 -6.90 31.87 1.81
CA ASN A 16 -7.63 31.50 0.61
C ASN A 16 -7.67 29.98 0.37
N ASN A 17 -6.54 29.29 0.58
CA ASN A 17 -6.45 27.85 0.44
C ASN A 17 -6.61 27.22 1.81
N SER A 18 -7.63 26.40 1.97
CA SER A 18 -7.90 25.72 3.24
C SER A 18 -8.19 24.24 3.04
N VAL A 19 -7.67 23.42 3.94
CA VAL A 19 -7.98 21.99 4.03
C VAL A 19 -8.38 21.66 5.46
N ALA A 20 -9.51 20.99 5.64
CA ALA A 20 -9.87 20.46 6.93
C ALA A 20 -8.89 19.37 7.36
N THR A 21 -8.50 19.31 8.62
CA THR A 21 -7.56 18.30 9.11
C THR A 21 -8.08 16.87 8.95
N SER A 22 -9.40 16.68 8.86
CA SER A 22 -10.02 15.40 8.51
C SER A 22 -9.64 14.91 7.10
N PHE A 23 -9.48 15.80 6.12
CA PHE A 23 -8.99 15.43 4.79
C PHE A 23 -7.50 15.07 4.80
N VAL A 24 -6.71 15.76 5.62
CA VAL A 24 -5.29 15.40 5.81
C VAL A 24 -5.18 14.04 6.48
N ALA A 25 -5.94 13.82 7.54
CA ALA A 25 -5.95 12.56 8.26
C ALA A 25 -6.46 11.40 7.38
N GLY A 26 -7.59 11.55 6.69
CA GLY A 26 -8.16 10.51 5.83
C GLY A 26 -7.40 10.34 4.51
N GLY A 27 -6.85 11.43 3.94
CA GLY A 27 -6.16 11.44 2.65
C GLY A 27 -4.67 11.08 2.68
N SER A 28 -4.06 10.98 3.86
CA SER A 28 -2.66 10.55 3.97
C SER A 28 -2.56 9.02 4.01
N ALA A 29 -1.53 8.48 3.33
CA ALA A 29 -1.23 7.06 3.43
C ALA A 29 -0.88 6.67 4.87
N LYS A 30 -1.50 5.60 5.37
CA LYS A 30 -1.23 5.05 6.70
C LYS A 30 -0.25 3.90 6.68
N VAL A 31 -0.14 3.26 5.54
CA VAL A 31 0.81 2.19 5.24
C VAL A 31 1.34 2.43 3.84
N TRP A 32 2.63 2.27 3.64
CA TRP A 32 3.21 2.14 2.30
C TRP A 32 4.46 1.26 2.34
N ILE A 33 4.78 0.66 1.22
CA ILE A 33 5.96 -0.18 1.05
C ILE A 33 6.56 -0.01 -0.35
N ASN A 34 7.88 0.05 -0.41
CA ASN A 34 8.68 -0.23 -1.59
C ASN A 34 9.22 -1.65 -1.45
N LEU A 35 8.70 -2.56 -2.24
CA LEU A 35 8.94 -3.99 -2.16
C LEU A 35 10.02 -4.43 -3.16
N ASN A 36 10.92 -5.30 -2.72
CA ASN A 36 11.65 -6.22 -3.57
C ASN A 36 10.88 -7.56 -3.57
N GLY A 37 10.14 -7.86 -4.64
CA GLY A 37 9.35 -9.08 -4.73
C GLY A 37 10.20 -10.33 -4.79
N ALA A 38 11.34 -10.27 -5.47
CA ALA A 38 12.25 -11.42 -5.60
C ALA A 38 12.82 -11.95 -4.27
N THR A 39 12.85 -11.11 -3.25
CA THR A 39 13.34 -11.46 -1.90
C THR A 39 12.26 -11.35 -0.84
N ALA A 40 11.03 -10.99 -1.21
CA ALA A 40 9.92 -10.70 -0.31
C ALA A 40 10.33 -9.75 0.85
N ALA A 41 11.04 -8.68 0.52
CA ALA A 41 11.61 -7.76 1.49
C ALA A 41 11.23 -6.30 1.20
N ALA A 42 10.95 -5.54 2.23
CA ALA A 42 10.81 -4.09 2.11
C ALA A 42 12.18 -3.45 1.88
N ARG A 43 12.32 -2.61 0.84
CA ARG A 43 13.46 -1.69 0.69
C ARG A 43 13.27 -0.47 1.59
N ASP A 44 12.02 -0.02 1.69
CA ASP A 44 11.61 1.06 2.59
C ASP A 44 10.10 0.95 2.82
N SER A 45 9.61 1.45 3.96
CA SER A 45 8.20 1.32 4.30
C SER A 45 7.77 2.23 5.45
N LEU A 46 6.47 2.46 5.54
CA LEU A 46 5.81 3.07 6.69
C LEU A 46 4.78 2.10 7.24
N ASN A 47 4.80 1.86 8.55
CA ASN A 47 3.85 1.02 9.27
C ASN A 47 3.80 -0.44 8.77
N VAL A 48 4.92 -0.96 8.28
CA VAL A 48 5.09 -2.37 7.90
C VAL A 48 6.09 -3.01 8.85
N SER A 49 5.70 -4.09 9.51
CA SER A 49 6.54 -4.85 10.45
C SER A 49 7.33 -5.95 9.76
N SER A 50 6.75 -6.57 8.73
CA SER A 50 7.38 -7.66 7.98
C SER A 50 6.69 -7.86 6.62
N VAL A 51 7.34 -8.61 5.73
CA VAL A 51 6.74 -9.11 4.50
C VAL A 51 6.79 -10.64 4.56
N THR A 52 5.67 -11.29 4.27
CA THR A 52 5.58 -12.74 4.12
C THR A 52 5.58 -13.07 2.64
N ASP A 53 6.49 -13.93 2.21
CA ASP A 53 6.44 -14.59 0.90
C ASP A 53 5.37 -15.68 0.95
N VAL A 54 4.26 -15.46 0.26
CA VAL A 54 3.16 -16.44 0.22
C VAL A 54 3.39 -17.46 -0.89
N SER A 55 3.85 -17.01 -2.05
CA SER A 55 4.26 -17.83 -3.20
C SER A 55 4.78 -16.89 -4.29
N GLY A 56 5.36 -17.40 -5.35
CA GLY A 56 5.87 -16.58 -6.45
C GLY A 56 4.83 -15.55 -6.92
N GLY A 57 5.21 -14.29 -6.93
CA GLY A 57 4.37 -13.15 -7.27
C GLY A 57 3.36 -12.72 -6.20
N ARG A 58 3.35 -13.38 -5.03
CA ARG A 58 2.37 -13.10 -3.97
C ARG A 58 3.08 -12.76 -2.68
N ASN A 59 3.05 -11.50 -2.31
CA ASN A 59 3.72 -10.96 -1.15
C ASN A 59 2.71 -10.32 -0.20
N GLN A 60 2.84 -10.57 1.10
CA GLN A 60 1.96 -10.05 2.13
C GLN A 60 2.70 -9.11 3.07
N PRO A 61 2.51 -7.78 2.97
CA PRO A 61 2.94 -6.86 4.01
C PRO A 61 2.07 -7.01 5.26
N ASN A 62 2.72 -7.17 6.40
CA ASN A 62 2.08 -7.21 7.71
C ASN A 62 2.29 -5.86 8.40
N TYR A 63 1.24 -5.28 8.98
CA TYR A 63 1.31 -3.94 9.55
C TYR A 63 1.76 -3.94 11.01
N THR A 64 2.43 -2.89 11.42
CA THR A 64 2.75 -2.65 12.83
C THR A 64 1.50 -2.20 13.59
N THR A 65 0.74 -1.27 13.01
CA THR A 65 -0.55 -0.81 13.52
C THR A 65 -1.62 -1.16 12.49
N SER A 66 -2.63 -1.90 12.92
CA SER A 66 -3.73 -2.34 12.06
C SER A 66 -4.67 -1.19 11.68
N PHE A 67 -5.40 -1.36 10.59
CA PHE A 67 -6.56 -0.51 10.30
C PHE A 67 -7.73 -0.86 11.24
N SER A 68 -8.61 0.10 11.45
CA SER A 68 -9.84 -0.11 12.24
C SER A 68 -10.83 -1.06 11.56
N ALA A 69 -10.79 -1.14 10.22
CA ALA A 69 -11.61 -2.03 9.41
C ALA A 69 -10.86 -2.45 8.14
N ALA A 70 -11.24 -3.61 7.56
CA ALA A 70 -10.67 -4.11 6.31
C ALA A 70 -11.31 -3.45 5.06
N THR A 71 -11.68 -2.18 5.15
CA THR A 71 -12.33 -1.39 4.08
C THR A 71 -11.46 -0.23 3.59
N TYR A 72 -10.17 -0.25 3.91
CA TYR A 72 -9.21 0.76 3.47
C TYR A 72 -8.96 0.70 1.96
N ALA A 73 -8.62 1.83 1.35
CA ALA A 73 -8.27 1.90 -0.06
C ALA A 73 -6.83 1.46 -0.30
N ILE A 74 -6.60 0.72 -1.39
CA ILE A 74 -5.28 0.17 -1.75
C ILE A 74 -4.91 0.64 -3.15
N CYS A 75 -3.70 1.22 -3.28
CA CYS A 75 -3.06 1.53 -4.57
C CYS A 75 -1.84 0.64 -4.71
N ILE A 76 -1.81 -0.23 -5.72
CA ILE A 76 -0.66 -1.11 -6.02
C ILE A 76 0.06 -0.62 -7.25
N SER A 77 1.39 -0.75 -7.25
CA SER A 77 2.26 -0.50 -8.38
C SER A 77 3.38 -1.54 -8.45
N GLY A 78 4.02 -1.65 -9.61
CA GLY A 78 5.19 -2.51 -9.80
C GLY A 78 5.75 -2.39 -11.20
N ASN A 79 6.97 -2.89 -11.40
CA ASN A 79 7.50 -3.04 -12.74
C ASN A 79 6.84 -4.24 -13.43
N GLY A 80 6.64 -4.16 -14.76
CA GLY A 80 5.99 -5.19 -15.54
C GLY A 80 6.82 -6.48 -15.65
N GLY A 81 6.13 -7.61 -15.67
CA GLY A 81 6.71 -8.88 -16.11
C GLY A 81 6.91 -8.91 -17.63
N SER A 82 7.58 -9.93 -18.11
CA SER A 82 7.83 -10.14 -19.55
C SER A 82 6.59 -10.69 -20.26
N GLY A 83 5.57 -9.87 -20.49
CA GLY A 83 4.34 -10.29 -21.16
C GLY A 83 3.49 -9.12 -21.62
N ASN A 84 2.34 -9.42 -22.21
CA ASN A 84 1.39 -8.44 -22.70
C ASN A 84 0.46 -7.93 -21.59
N GLY A 85 0.95 -6.99 -20.81
CA GLY A 85 0.20 -6.36 -19.72
C GLY A 85 0.42 -7.00 -18.37
N THR A 86 0.47 -6.18 -17.35
CA THR A 86 0.63 -6.59 -15.96
C THR A 86 -0.66 -6.32 -15.21
N ILE A 87 -1.07 -7.28 -14.40
CA ILE A 87 -2.23 -7.16 -13.52
C ILE A 87 -1.74 -7.15 -12.08
N TYR A 88 -2.23 -6.19 -11.32
CA TYR A 88 -2.06 -6.12 -9.88
C TYR A 88 -3.39 -6.46 -9.24
N GLN A 89 -3.39 -7.45 -8.37
CA GLN A 89 -4.58 -7.86 -7.63
C GLN A 89 -4.33 -7.80 -6.12
N THR A 90 -5.39 -7.66 -5.37
CA THR A 90 -5.38 -7.80 -3.92
C THR A 90 -6.23 -8.97 -3.52
N SER A 91 -5.78 -9.74 -2.55
CA SER A 91 -6.57 -10.80 -1.93
C SER A 91 -6.34 -10.82 -0.42
N ASP A 92 -7.17 -11.56 0.28
CA ASP A 92 -7.07 -11.79 1.73
C ASP A 92 -6.90 -10.47 2.52
N ILE A 93 -7.75 -9.48 2.21
CA ILE A 93 -7.71 -8.17 2.84
C ILE A 93 -8.19 -8.31 4.29
N ALA A 94 -7.30 -8.02 5.23
CA ALA A 94 -7.53 -8.05 6.67
C ALA A 94 -7.10 -6.71 7.29
N VAL A 95 -7.49 -6.45 8.52
CA VAL A 95 -7.12 -5.20 9.21
C VAL A 95 -5.60 -5.03 9.38
N GLY A 96 -4.86 -6.12 9.48
CA GLY A 96 -3.40 -6.12 9.75
C GLY A 96 -2.53 -6.51 8.55
N SER A 97 -3.11 -6.86 7.40
CA SER A 97 -2.37 -7.30 6.21
C SER A 97 -3.27 -7.42 5.00
N PHE A 98 -2.67 -7.62 3.82
CA PHE A 98 -3.34 -8.08 2.61
C PHE A 98 -2.29 -8.75 1.71
N ILE A 99 -2.73 -9.48 0.67
CA ILE A 99 -1.81 -10.06 -0.31
C ILE A 99 -1.78 -9.19 -1.57
N MET A 100 -0.59 -8.77 -1.97
CA MET A 100 -0.30 -8.22 -3.31
C MET A 100 -0.03 -9.39 -4.24
N ASP A 101 -0.74 -9.45 -5.36
CA ASP A 101 -0.63 -10.50 -6.36
C ASP A 101 -0.21 -9.87 -7.69
N TYR A 102 1.00 -10.20 -8.15
CA TYR A 102 1.60 -9.69 -9.38
C TYR A 102 1.51 -10.75 -10.47
N ARG A 103 0.84 -10.41 -11.58
CA ARG A 103 0.65 -11.31 -12.71
C ARG A 103 0.88 -10.60 -14.03
N TYR A 104 1.33 -11.33 -15.02
CA TYR A 104 1.36 -10.87 -16.40
C TYR A 104 0.62 -11.86 -17.31
N ASN A 105 0.14 -11.37 -18.45
CA ASN A 105 -0.46 -12.22 -19.47
C ASN A 105 0.65 -12.91 -20.26
N SER A 106 0.77 -14.22 -20.08
CA SER A 106 1.81 -15.02 -20.75
C SER A 106 1.39 -15.50 -22.13
N SER A 107 0.09 -15.73 -22.36
CA SER A 107 -0.43 -16.15 -23.67
C SER A 107 -1.97 -16.10 -23.69
N GLY A 108 -2.53 -15.12 -24.39
CA GLY A 108 -3.99 -14.99 -24.56
C GLY A 108 -4.70 -14.75 -23.24
N SER A 109 -5.38 -15.75 -22.70
CA SER A 109 -6.11 -15.67 -21.42
C SER A 109 -5.38 -16.32 -20.24
N THR A 110 -4.10 -16.67 -20.41
CA THR A 110 -3.31 -17.29 -19.34
C THR A 110 -2.49 -16.22 -18.59
N TYR A 111 -2.66 -16.16 -17.28
CA TYR A 111 -1.90 -15.28 -16.40
C TYR A 111 -0.89 -16.06 -15.59
N THR A 112 0.34 -15.58 -15.58
CA THR A 112 1.44 -16.15 -14.81
C THR A 112 1.87 -15.20 -13.72
N THR A 113 2.04 -15.70 -12.51
CA THR A 113 2.60 -14.92 -11.39
C THR A 113 4.09 -14.68 -11.59
N TYR A 114 4.60 -13.58 -11.08
CA TYR A 114 6.03 -13.26 -11.11
C TYR A 114 6.41 -12.37 -9.92
N ASP A 115 7.65 -12.46 -9.50
CA ASP A 115 8.21 -11.60 -8.46
C ASP A 115 8.75 -10.31 -9.09
N PRO A 116 8.14 -9.15 -8.83
CA PRO A 116 8.62 -7.90 -9.40
C PRO A 116 9.94 -7.48 -8.73
N ASP A 117 10.90 -7.01 -9.51
CA ASP A 117 12.11 -6.38 -8.94
C ASP A 117 11.74 -5.17 -8.08
N THR A 118 10.75 -4.41 -8.52
CA THR A 118 10.21 -3.28 -7.78
C THR A 118 8.70 -3.35 -7.78
N GLY A 119 8.14 -3.50 -6.61
CA GLY A 119 6.71 -3.44 -6.36
C GLY A 119 6.42 -2.48 -5.22
N GLY A 120 5.16 -2.18 -5.01
CA GLY A 120 4.78 -1.34 -3.89
C GLY A 120 3.31 -1.11 -3.78
N CYS A 121 2.92 -0.54 -2.68
CA CYS A 121 1.56 -0.10 -2.44
C CYS A 121 1.50 1.07 -1.47
N GLY A 122 0.38 1.79 -1.53
CA GLY A 122 -0.02 2.78 -0.54
C GLY A 122 -1.45 2.50 -0.11
N MET A 123 -1.75 2.67 1.17
CA MET A 123 -3.05 2.38 1.74
C MET A 123 -3.57 3.54 2.57
N PHE A 124 -4.87 3.79 2.43
CA PHE A 124 -5.57 4.94 2.99
C PHE A 124 -6.81 4.45 3.75
N GLY A 125 -6.96 4.87 4.98
CA GLY A 125 -8.06 4.49 5.87
C GLY A 125 -7.75 4.92 7.29
N ASP A 126 -8.59 4.54 8.24
CA ASP A 126 -8.41 4.87 9.65
C ASP A 126 -7.66 3.73 10.36
N LEU A 127 -6.62 4.08 11.11
CA LEU A 127 -5.92 3.14 11.98
C LEU A 127 -6.76 2.82 13.23
N ALA A 128 -6.54 1.62 13.79
CA ALA A 128 -7.18 1.18 15.04
C ALA A 128 -6.69 1.95 16.26
#